data_92a12e2a8069718a5354795dc6b363ca
#
_entry.id   92a12e2a8069718a5354795dc6b363ca
#
_cell.length_a   1.000
_cell.length_b   1.000
_cell.length_c   1.000
_cell.angle_alpha   90.00
_cell.angle_beta   90.00
_cell.angle_gamma   90.00
#
_symmetry.space_group_name_H-M   'P 1'
#
loop_
_entity.id
_entity.type
_entity.pdbx_description
1 polymer ?
#
loop_
_entity_poly.entity_id
_entity_poly.type
_entity_poly.pdbx_seq_one_letter_code
_entity_poly.pdbx_strand_id
1 'polypeptide(L)'
;MKRRCVITGMGVVSPNGVGTPAFADASLEGRSGVRRISRFDSSAIEVQIAGEVSDFDELAWVEKKERKHVSRVLPFALCASSEALETAGIQATSLPLEERRRFGVIIGSGGGSSEFTEEQYRLYFHGQLSKMSLFCVPTGVMGSLSSELSVRFSLRGASHVITSGCTSSTDAMAYAMRQIESGRLDWVLTGGADAPISLGTVKGFILMGILTEKWNQAPEKGSRPFSKDRDGFVVGEGAWMFVLEEYEHAKARGATILAEVCGYGSTCEAYHRVKLKECGEEPARAIGLAMQQAGIGPEDVDYVNLHGTSTQLNDRIETRALKLALGEERARQVPMSALKSQIGHPQGACGAAGIAATILAMQHQQLPPTLNLDNADPECDLDYVPAAGRKKTIGHAVCNCIAFGSKNSALVLRNLM
;
A
#
# COMPACT_ATOMS: atom_id res chain seq x y z
N MET A 1 -31.67 -4.30 0.09
CA MET A 1 -30.70 -3.22 -0.28
C MET A 1 -29.35 -3.85 -0.52
N LYS A 2 -28.55 -3.31 -1.42
CA LYS A 2 -27.14 -3.74 -1.64
C LYS A 2 -26.36 -3.37 -0.38
N ARG A 3 -25.61 -4.32 0.20
CA ARG A 3 -24.72 -4.05 1.33
C ARG A 3 -23.59 -3.14 0.88
N ARG A 4 -23.26 -2.16 1.71
CA ARG A 4 -22.19 -1.17 1.46
C ARG A 4 -21.00 -1.47 2.34
N CYS A 5 -19.81 -1.11 1.88
CA CYS A 5 -18.56 -1.38 2.58
C CYS A 5 -17.90 -0.08 3.01
N VAL A 6 -17.68 0.09 4.31
CA VAL A 6 -17.05 1.27 4.89
C VAL A 6 -15.78 0.91 5.67
N ILE A 7 -14.90 1.87 5.82
CA ILE A 7 -13.70 1.78 6.64
C ILE A 7 -14.01 2.40 7.98
N THR A 8 -13.87 1.63 9.06
CA THR A 8 -14.15 2.08 10.44
C THR A 8 -12.90 2.17 11.30
N GLY A 9 -11.78 1.64 10.84
CA GLY A 9 -10.51 1.75 11.53
C GLY A 9 -9.32 1.74 10.58
N MET A 10 -8.24 2.40 11.00
CA MET A 10 -6.99 2.49 10.25
C MET A 10 -5.81 2.47 11.21
N GLY A 11 -4.72 1.79 10.80
CA GLY A 11 -3.46 1.80 11.52
C GLY A 11 -2.28 1.70 10.54
N VAL A 12 -1.16 2.31 10.93
CA VAL A 12 -0.03 2.56 10.02
C VAL A 12 1.32 2.30 10.66
N VAL A 13 2.19 1.61 9.93
CA VAL A 13 3.64 1.60 10.15
C VAL A 13 4.30 2.01 8.84
N SER A 14 4.94 3.16 8.81
CA SER A 14 5.50 3.76 7.60
C SER A 14 6.90 4.31 7.84
N PRO A 15 7.75 4.42 6.79
CA PRO A 15 9.08 5.02 6.91
C PRO A 15 9.09 6.46 7.43
N ASN A 16 8.01 7.21 7.20
CA ASN A 16 7.86 8.60 7.63
C ASN A 16 6.99 8.79 8.87
N GLY A 17 6.50 7.69 9.48
CA GLY A 17 5.74 7.77 10.73
C GLY A 17 5.15 6.42 11.16
N VAL A 18 5.28 6.09 12.45
CA VAL A 18 4.65 4.94 13.08
C VAL A 18 3.40 5.42 13.83
N GLY A 19 2.26 4.81 13.55
CA GLY A 19 0.94 5.27 13.98
C GLY A 19 0.31 6.25 13.01
N THR A 20 -1.02 6.22 12.92
CA THR A 20 -1.82 7.06 12.02
C THR A 20 -1.57 8.56 12.21
N PRO A 21 -1.48 9.11 13.45
CA PRO A 21 -1.21 10.54 13.63
C PRO A 21 0.15 10.98 13.07
N ALA A 22 1.21 10.24 13.38
CA ALA A 22 2.56 10.57 12.91
C ALA A 22 2.68 10.47 11.37
N PHE A 23 2.02 9.46 10.79
CA PHE A 23 1.93 9.32 9.34
C PHE A 23 1.11 10.44 8.69
N ALA A 24 0.01 10.90 9.33
CA ALA A 24 -0.80 12.02 8.86
C ALA A 24 0.04 13.30 8.78
N ASP A 25 0.67 13.67 9.89
CA ASP A 25 1.52 14.86 9.97
C ASP A 25 2.65 14.80 8.91
N ALA A 26 3.36 13.67 8.83
CA ALA A 26 4.46 13.50 7.89
C ALA A 26 3.98 13.57 6.42
N SER A 27 2.86 12.91 6.11
CA SER A 27 2.36 12.84 4.74
C SER A 27 1.80 14.17 4.26
N LEU A 28 1.06 14.89 5.10
CA LEU A 28 0.47 16.18 4.75
C LEU A 28 1.50 17.31 4.69
N GLU A 29 2.54 17.25 5.52
CA GLU A 29 3.66 18.20 5.48
C GLU A 29 4.71 17.87 4.41
N GLY A 30 4.67 16.67 3.83
CA GLY A 30 5.65 16.24 2.84
C GLY A 30 7.01 15.88 3.45
N ARG A 31 7.04 15.16 4.57
CA ARG A 31 8.29 14.68 5.17
C ARG A 31 8.71 13.35 4.55
N SER A 32 9.94 13.30 4.03
CA SER A 32 10.51 12.08 3.46
C SER A 32 10.93 11.09 4.53
N GLY A 33 10.57 9.81 4.36
CA GLY A 33 11.07 8.67 5.11
C GLY A 33 12.18 7.91 4.39
N VAL A 34 12.63 8.40 3.23
CA VAL A 34 13.75 7.78 2.48
C VAL A 34 15.07 8.14 3.13
N ARG A 35 15.88 7.11 3.38
CA ARG A 35 17.17 7.24 4.08
C ARG A 35 18.18 6.21 3.60
N ARG A 36 19.42 6.24 4.11
CA ARG A 36 20.39 5.18 3.85
C ARG A 36 19.91 3.87 4.45
N ILE A 37 20.12 2.77 3.72
CA ILE A 37 19.81 1.42 4.19
C ILE A 37 20.68 1.11 5.41
N SER A 38 20.06 0.73 6.51
CA SER A 38 20.72 0.29 7.74
C SER A 38 20.57 -1.21 8.02
N ARG A 39 19.67 -1.89 7.31
CA ARG A 39 19.34 -3.30 7.51
C ARG A 39 20.44 -4.27 7.15
N PHE A 40 21.30 -3.91 6.22
CA PHE A 40 22.49 -4.66 5.81
C PHE A 40 23.57 -3.71 5.30
N ASP A 41 24.80 -4.19 5.19
CA ASP A 41 25.88 -3.38 4.59
C ASP A 41 25.63 -3.19 3.09
N SER A 42 25.21 -1.97 2.74
CA SER A 42 24.93 -1.57 1.35
C SER A 42 26.12 -0.89 0.67
N SER A 43 27.30 -0.81 1.31
CA SER A 43 28.46 -0.09 0.79
C SER A 43 29.02 -0.68 -0.51
N ALA A 44 28.82 -1.98 -0.71
CA ALA A 44 29.30 -2.74 -1.88
C ALA A 44 28.27 -2.83 -3.03
N ILE A 45 27.14 -2.13 -2.94
CA ILE A 45 26.11 -2.16 -3.98
C ILE A 45 25.78 -0.76 -4.49
N GLU A 46 25.22 -0.70 -5.68
CA GLU A 46 24.97 0.54 -6.44
C GLU A 46 23.88 1.40 -5.78
N VAL A 47 22.88 0.76 -5.12
CA VAL A 47 21.75 1.42 -4.46
C VAL A 47 21.90 1.28 -2.95
N GLN A 48 21.96 2.42 -2.24
CA GLN A 48 22.22 2.49 -0.80
C GLN A 48 21.09 3.17 -0.01
N ILE A 49 19.94 3.41 -0.66
CA ILE A 49 18.82 4.14 -0.07
C ILE A 49 17.52 3.33 -0.13
N ALA A 50 16.68 3.50 0.87
CA ALA A 50 15.35 2.89 0.95
C ALA A 50 14.41 3.75 1.83
N GLY A 51 13.11 3.58 1.65
CA GLY A 51 12.10 3.96 2.62
C GLY A 51 12.06 2.93 3.73
N GLU A 52 13.00 3.01 4.68
CA GLU A 52 13.18 2.07 5.77
C GLU A 52 12.47 2.54 7.05
N VAL A 53 11.71 1.66 7.68
CA VAL A 53 11.12 1.91 9.02
C VAL A 53 12.22 1.70 10.06
N SER A 54 12.77 2.80 10.62
CA SER A 54 13.93 2.77 11.51
C SER A 54 13.59 2.79 13.00
N ASP A 55 12.63 3.63 13.40
CA ASP A 55 12.31 3.88 14.80
C ASP A 55 11.12 3.01 15.26
N PHE A 56 11.30 1.68 15.15
CA PHE A 56 10.25 0.70 15.44
C PHE A 56 10.80 -0.43 16.33
N ASP A 57 10.20 -0.60 17.50
CA ASP A 57 10.53 -1.72 18.39
C ASP A 57 9.74 -2.97 17.99
N GLU A 58 10.38 -3.86 17.24
CA GLU A 58 9.79 -5.13 16.84
C GLU A 58 9.45 -6.03 18.06
N LEU A 59 10.21 -5.93 19.17
CA LEU A 59 10.01 -6.75 20.35
C LEU A 59 8.81 -6.34 21.21
N ALA A 60 8.25 -5.16 20.97
CA ALA A 60 6.95 -4.79 21.52
C ALA A 60 5.79 -5.63 20.94
N TRP A 61 5.99 -6.25 19.77
CA TRP A 61 4.94 -6.96 19.02
C TRP A 61 5.14 -8.47 18.93
N VAL A 62 6.38 -8.94 19.05
CA VAL A 62 6.72 -10.37 19.03
C VAL A 62 7.69 -10.68 20.17
N GLU A 63 7.50 -11.81 20.85
CA GLU A 63 8.39 -12.21 21.93
C GLU A 63 9.82 -12.47 21.41
N LYS A 64 10.84 -12.11 22.21
CA LYS A 64 12.25 -12.29 21.85
C LYS A 64 12.58 -13.71 21.40
N LYS A 65 11.96 -14.73 22.03
CA LYS A 65 12.15 -16.15 21.64
C LYS A 65 11.54 -16.48 20.27
N GLU A 66 10.50 -15.76 19.85
CA GLU A 66 9.79 -15.96 18.58
C GLU A 66 10.40 -15.17 17.44
N ARG A 67 11.15 -14.08 17.73
CA ARG A 67 11.68 -13.17 16.70
C ARG A 67 12.44 -13.86 15.57
N LYS A 68 13.19 -14.91 15.85
CA LYS A 68 13.91 -15.71 14.83
C LYS A 68 13.01 -16.63 14.00
N HIS A 69 11.75 -16.76 14.36
CA HIS A 69 10.78 -17.66 13.73
C HIS A 69 9.76 -16.93 12.84
N VAL A 70 9.76 -15.61 12.87
CA VAL A 70 8.81 -14.77 12.13
C VAL A 70 9.53 -13.81 11.19
N SER A 71 8.86 -13.45 10.11
CA SER A 71 9.38 -12.44 9.17
C SER A 71 9.26 -11.02 9.75
N ARG A 72 10.06 -10.08 9.22
CA ARG A 72 10.04 -8.67 9.62
C ARG A 72 8.68 -7.99 9.36
N VAL A 73 7.96 -8.43 8.35
CA VAL A 73 6.66 -7.85 8.01
C VAL A 73 5.61 -8.11 9.09
N LEU A 74 5.75 -9.20 9.88
CA LEU A 74 4.76 -9.56 10.89
C LEU A 74 4.61 -8.52 12.01
N PRO A 75 5.68 -8.05 12.72
CA PRO A 75 5.52 -7.02 13.74
C PRO A 75 4.94 -5.71 13.18
N PHE A 76 5.25 -5.32 11.94
CA PHE A 76 4.61 -4.17 11.28
C PHE A 76 3.10 -4.38 11.13
N ALA A 77 2.71 -5.54 10.59
CA ALA A 77 1.31 -5.88 10.39
C ALA A 77 0.54 -5.98 11.71
N LEU A 78 1.16 -6.52 12.78
CA LEU A 78 0.56 -6.59 14.12
C LEU A 78 0.32 -5.20 14.71
N CYS A 79 1.33 -4.30 14.64
CA CYS A 79 1.23 -2.93 15.11
C CYS A 79 0.09 -2.19 14.39
N ALA A 80 0.13 -2.15 13.07
CA ALA A 80 -0.89 -1.46 12.27
C ALA A 80 -2.29 -2.09 12.44
N SER A 81 -2.39 -3.43 12.57
CA SER A 81 -3.67 -4.09 12.81
C SER A 81 -4.24 -3.79 14.18
N SER A 82 -3.38 -3.72 15.22
CA SER A 82 -3.82 -3.35 16.57
C SER A 82 -4.39 -1.94 16.59
N GLU A 83 -3.69 -0.97 15.99
CA GLU A 83 -4.16 0.40 15.86
C GLU A 83 -5.49 0.48 15.05
N ALA A 84 -5.60 -0.28 13.94
CA ALA A 84 -6.82 -0.31 13.14
C ALA A 84 -8.02 -0.85 13.92
N LEU A 85 -7.83 -1.90 14.73
CA LEU A 85 -8.88 -2.44 15.59
C LEU A 85 -9.24 -1.48 16.73
N GLU A 86 -8.25 -0.85 17.34
CA GLU A 86 -8.44 0.15 18.40
C GLU A 86 -9.22 1.36 17.88
N THR A 87 -8.82 1.92 16.74
CA THR A 87 -9.51 3.07 16.13
C THR A 87 -10.92 2.71 15.64
N ALA A 88 -11.17 1.45 15.29
CA ALA A 88 -12.51 0.95 15.02
C ALA A 88 -13.36 0.72 16.30
N GLY A 89 -12.77 0.85 17.50
CA GLY A 89 -13.44 0.54 18.77
C GLY A 89 -13.73 -0.96 18.94
N ILE A 90 -12.90 -1.84 18.39
CA ILE A 90 -13.11 -3.29 18.38
C ILE A 90 -12.05 -3.99 19.24
N GLN A 91 -12.49 -4.64 20.31
CA GLN A 91 -11.67 -5.58 21.07
C GLN A 91 -11.93 -7.00 20.56
N ALA A 92 -11.23 -7.39 19.49
CA ALA A 92 -11.51 -8.58 18.69
C ALA A 92 -11.59 -9.88 19.51
N THR A 93 -10.70 -10.06 20.51
CA THR A 93 -10.65 -11.25 21.38
C THR A 93 -11.85 -11.36 22.31
N SER A 94 -12.55 -10.26 22.60
CA SER A 94 -13.74 -10.20 23.46
C SER A 94 -15.04 -10.39 22.69
N LEU A 95 -15.01 -10.39 21.35
CA LEU A 95 -16.20 -10.62 20.54
C LEU A 95 -16.76 -12.04 20.73
N PRO A 96 -18.09 -12.22 20.68
CA PRO A 96 -18.72 -13.53 20.63
C PRO A 96 -18.16 -14.41 19.50
N LEU A 97 -18.17 -15.72 19.69
CA LEU A 97 -17.61 -16.66 18.71
C LEU A 97 -18.22 -16.48 17.30
N GLU A 98 -19.54 -16.27 17.22
CA GLU A 98 -20.23 -16.11 15.93
C GLU A 98 -19.81 -14.83 15.21
N GLU A 99 -19.59 -13.76 15.92
CA GLU A 99 -19.05 -12.52 15.34
C GLU A 99 -17.61 -12.71 14.84
N ARG A 100 -16.74 -13.37 15.63
CA ARG A 100 -15.39 -13.72 15.19
C ARG A 100 -15.37 -14.62 13.94
N ARG A 101 -16.36 -15.50 13.76
CA ARG A 101 -16.54 -16.32 12.55
C ARG A 101 -16.93 -15.49 11.32
N ARG A 102 -17.52 -14.32 11.53
CA ARG A 102 -17.88 -13.35 10.47
C ARG A 102 -16.86 -12.23 10.30
N PHE A 103 -15.72 -12.32 11.00
CA PHE A 103 -14.59 -11.38 10.89
C PHE A 103 -13.42 -12.07 10.19
N GLY A 104 -13.18 -11.68 8.93
CA GLY A 104 -12.10 -12.22 8.09
C GLY A 104 -10.80 -11.45 8.19
N VAL A 105 -9.70 -12.05 7.68
CA VAL A 105 -8.40 -11.42 7.48
C VAL A 105 -8.00 -11.58 6.02
N ILE A 106 -8.01 -10.51 5.25
CA ILE A 106 -7.72 -10.53 3.81
C ILE A 106 -6.75 -9.39 3.51
N ILE A 107 -5.48 -9.71 3.32
CA ILE A 107 -4.41 -8.72 3.20
C ILE A 107 -3.63 -8.88 1.91
N GLY A 108 -3.01 -7.80 1.45
CA GLY A 108 -2.13 -7.78 0.29
C GLY A 108 -0.66 -7.78 0.70
N SER A 109 0.15 -8.58 0.03
CA SER A 109 1.60 -8.57 0.17
C SER A 109 2.26 -8.96 -1.14
N GLY A 110 3.31 -8.26 -1.54
CA GLY A 110 4.07 -8.54 -2.76
C GLY A 110 5.25 -9.47 -2.51
N GLY A 111 5.99 -9.23 -1.44
CA GLY A 111 7.19 -9.97 -1.07
C GLY A 111 6.97 -11.00 0.05
N GLY A 112 5.90 -10.85 0.83
CA GLY A 112 5.61 -11.74 1.95
C GLY A 112 6.79 -11.82 2.92
N SER A 113 7.24 -13.04 3.17
CA SER A 113 8.37 -13.37 4.04
C SER A 113 9.68 -13.60 3.28
N SER A 114 9.93 -12.89 2.18
CA SER A 114 11.10 -13.12 1.31
C SER A 114 12.43 -12.92 2.05
N GLU A 115 12.54 -11.88 2.90
CA GLU A 115 13.77 -11.63 3.67
C GLU A 115 14.03 -12.74 4.70
N PHE A 116 12.98 -13.27 5.32
CA PHE A 116 13.08 -14.42 6.22
C PHE A 116 13.56 -15.66 5.47
N THR A 117 12.98 -15.93 4.31
CA THR A 117 13.35 -17.08 3.45
C THR A 117 14.80 -16.96 2.97
N GLU A 118 15.24 -15.76 2.56
CA GLU A 118 16.63 -15.46 2.20
C GLU A 118 17.58 -15.84 3.34
N GLU A 119 17.26 -15.44 4.59
CA GLU A 119 18.08 -15.78 5.75
C GLU A 119 18.10 -17.29 6.04
N GLN A 120 16.95 -17.99 5.91
CA GLN A 120 16.93 -19.45 6.09
C GLN A 120 17.80 -20.16 5.06
N TYR A 121 17.74 -19.76 3.78
CA TYR A 121 18.61 -20.31 2.73
C TYR A 121 20.08 -19.97 2.96
N ARG A 122 20.39 -18.75 3.42
CA ARG A 122 21.76 -18.37 3.79
C ARG A 122 22.31 -19.30 4.87
N LEU A 123 21.56 -19.57 5.94
CA LEU A 123 21.94 -20.49 7.00
C LEU A 123 22.14 -21.92 6.47
N TYR A 124 21.25 -22.38 5.59
CA TYR A 124 21.33 -23.71 4.97
C TYR A 124 22.63 -23.88 4.17
N PHE A 125 22.90 -22.96 3.23
CA PHE A 125 24.07 -23.05 2.37
C PHE A 125 25.41 -22.88 3.10
N HIS A 126 25.40 -22.23 4.26
CA HIS A 126 26.57 -22.14 5.14
C HIS A 126 26.69 -23.29 6.16
N GLY A 127 25.88 -24.33 6.04
CA GLY A 127 25.91 -25.48 6.96
C GLY A 127 25.45 -25.19 8.38
N GLN A 128 24.75 -24.09 8.62
CA GLN A 128 24.31 -23.65 9.96
C GLN A 128 22.88 -24.13 10.28
N LEU A 129 22.60 -25.41 10.02
CA LEU A 129 21.25 -25.98 10.16
C LEU A 129 20.64 -25.81 11.55
N SER A 130 21.46 -25.88 12.61
CA SER A 130 21.00 -25.70 14.01
C SER A 130 20.48 -24.28 14.33
N LYS A 131 20.82 -23.30 13.49
CA LYS A 131 20.35 -21.92 13.62
C LYS A 131 19.06 -21.63 12.86
N MET A 132 18.69 -22.51 11.92
CA MET A 132 17.48 -22.36 11.15
C MET A 132 16.24 -22.38 12.04
N SER A 133 15.21 -21.65 11.60
CA SER A 133 13.89 -21.69 12.25
C SER A 133 13.24 -23.06 12.03
N LEU A 134 12.69 -23.67 13.08
CA LEU A 134 11.85 -24.86 12.94
C LEU A 134 10.53 -24.54 12.19
N PHE A 135 10.16 -23.26 12.07
CA PHE A 135 9.02 -22.78 11.30
C PHE A 135 9.44 -22.23 9.92
N CYS A 136 10.62 -22.59 9.39
CA CYS A 136 11.12 -22.05 8.13
C CYS A 136 10.14 -22.27 6.96
N VAL A 137 9.45 -23.40 6.92
CA VAL A 137 8.47 -23.69 5.86
C VAL A 137 7.18 -22.90 6.07
N PRO A 138 6.44 -23.03 7.20
CA PRO A 138 5.18 -22.30 7.37
C PRO A 138 5.35 -20.77 7.34
N THR A 139 6.42 -20.21 7.92
CA THR A 139 6.68 -18.77 7.87
C THR A 139 7.09 -18.28 6.48
N GLY A 140 7.80 -19.10 5.71
CA GLY A 140 8.22 -18.77 4.33
C GLY A 140 7.08 -18.76 3.31
N VAL A 141 5.92 -19.33 3.64
CA VAL A 141 4.74 -19.31 2.74
C VAL A 141 4.10 -17.93 2.73
N MET A 142 3.78 -17.42 1.53
CA MET A 142 3.14 -16.10 1.36
C MET A 142 1.86 -15.93 2.18
N GLY A 143 1.10 -16.99 2.37
CA GLY A 143 -0.15 -17.00 3.15
C GLY A 143 0.02 -16.89 4.68
N SER A 144 1.23 -17.03 5.21
CA SER A 144 1.49 -17.07 6.65
C SER A 144 1.02 -15.81 7.38
N LEU A 145 1.18 -14.65 6.76
CA LEU A 145 0.89 -13.37 7.39
C LEU A 145 -0.59 -13.23 7.80
N SER A 146 -1.55 -13.66 6.97
CA SER A 146 -2.97 -13.64 7.34
C SER A 146 -3.30 -14.63 8.47
N SER A 147 -2.63 -15.78 8.49
CA SER A 147 -2.79 -16.78 9.56
C SER A 147 -2.28 -16.26 10.90
N GLU A 148 -1.11 -15.60 10.92
CA GLU A 148 -0.53 -14.98 12.12
C GLU A 148 -1.47 -13.91 12.71
N LEU A 149 -2.02 -13.02 11.87
CA LEU A 149 -2.99 -12.03 12.30
C LEU A 149 -4.28 -12.68 12.82
N SER A 150 -4.79 -13.72 12.13
CA SER A 150 -5.97 -14.47 12.55
C SER A 150 -5.77 -15.10 13.94
N VAL A 151 -4.60 -15.71 14.18
CA VAL A 151 -4.25 -16.31 15.47
C VAL A 151 -4.14 -15.23 16.55
N ARG A 152 -3.41 -14.16 16.30
CA ARG A 152 -3.14 -13.10 17.28
C ARG A 152 -4.42 -12.39 17.72
N PHE A 153 -5.31 -12.09 16.81
CA PHE A 153 -6.57 -11.38 17.10
C PHE A 153 -7.79 -12.32 17.26
N SER A 154 -7.59 -13.64 17.19
CA SER A 154 -8.65 -14.66 17.31
C SER A 154 -9.77 -14.51 16.29
N LEU A 155 -9.46 -14.02 15.08
CA LEU A 155 -10.39 -13.83 13.97
C LEU A 155 -10.59 -15.17 13.25
N ARG A 156 -11.84 -15.56 13.01
CA ARG A 156 -12.19 -16.93 12.55
C ARG A 156 -12.94 -16.95 11.23
N GLY A 157 -13.05 -15.81 10.55
CA GLY A 157 -13.58 -15.74 9.19
C GLY A 157 -12.55 -16.19 8.14
N ALA A 158 -12.82 -15.90 6.88
CA ALA A 158 -11.89 -16.20 5.78
C ALA A 158 -10.52 -15.54 6.02
N SER A 159 -9.42 -16.27 5.81
CA SER A 159 -8.05 -15.80 6.03
C SER A 159 -7.24 -16.03 4.77
N HIS A 160 -6.86 -14.94 4.08
CA HIS A 160 -6.16 -14.98 2.80
C HIS A 160 -5.09 -13.90 2.67
N VAL A 161 -4.01 -14.22 1.96
CA VAL A 161 -3.08 -13.23 1.42
C VAL A 161 -3.27 -13.17 -0.10
N ILE A 162 -3.50 -11.98 -0.64
CA ILE A 162 -3.54 -11.72 -2.08
C ILE A 162 -2.17 -11.22 -2.51
N THR A 163 -1.59 -11.89 -3.51
CA THR A 163 -0.30 -11.50 -4.08
C THR A 163 -0.43 -11.32 -5.59
N SER A 164 -0.51 -10.08 -6.01
CA SER A 164 -0.63 -9.64 -7.41
C SER A 164 0.43 -8.59 -7.79
N GLY A 165 1.54 -8.57 -7.05
CA GLY A 165 2.58 -7.55 -7.19
C GLY A 165 2.18 -6.25 -6.50
N CYS A 166 2.44 -5.10 -7.12
CA CYS A 166 2.14 -3.81 -6.51
C CYS A 166 0.63 -3.56 -6.29
N THR A 167 -0.27 -4.29 -6.99
CA THR A 167 -1.73 -4.17 -6.80
C THR A 167 -2.27 -5.00 -5.62
N SER A 168 -1.44 -5.78 -4.94
CA SER A 168 -1.87 -6.78 -3.94
C SER A 168 -2.84 -6.23 -2.89
N SER A 169 -2.54 -5.08 -2.28
CA SER A 169 -3.39 -4.51 -1.23
C SER A 169 -4.67 -3.88 -1.76
N THR A 170 -4.64 -3.29 -2.96
CA THR A 170 -5.84 -2.80 -3.63
C THR A 170 -6.79 -3.96 -3.96
N ASP A 171 -6.24 -5.06 -4.48
CA ASP A 171 -7.00 -6.27 -4.82
C ASP A 171 -7.52 -6.97 -3.57
N ALA A 172 -6.75 -6.98 -2.47
CA ALA A 172 -7.16 -7.53 -1.18
C ALA A 172 -8.36 -6.76 -0.59
N MET A 173 -8.32 -5.43 -0.61
CA MET A 173 -9.44 -4.59 -0.16
C MET A 173 -10.69 -4.80 -1.02
N ALA A 174 -10.52 -4.94 -2.34
CA ALA A 174 -11.64 -5.24 -3.22
C ALA A 174 -12.25 -6.62 -2.96
N TYR A 175 -11.41 -7.63 -2.70
CA TYR A 175 -11.91 -8.96 -2.33
C TYR A 175 -12.62 -8.93 -0.98
N ALA A 176 -12.09 -8.19 0.01
CA ALA A 176 -12.72 -7.96 1.30
C ALA A 176 -14.09 -7.27 1.14
N MET A 177 -14.17 -6.20 0.33
CA MET A 177 -15.42 -5.52 -0.01
C MET A 177 -16.46 -6.51 -0.57
N ARG A 178 -16.08 -7.37 -1.51
CA ARG A 178 -16.98 -8.39 -2.09
C ARG A 178 -17.48 -9.41 -1.07
N GLN A 179 -16.65 -9.80 -0.08
CA GLN A 179 -17.10 -10.69 1.01
C GLN A 179 -18.18 -10.02 1.89
N ILE A 180 -18.03 -8.71 2.13
CA ILE A 180 -19.01 -7.91 2.87
C ILE A 180 -20.28 -7.71 2.03
N GLU A 181 -20.16 -7.28 0.77
CA GLU A 181 -21.31 -7.07 -0.14
C GLU A 181 -22.14 -8.34 -0.33
N SER A 182 -21.50 -9.52 -0.40
CA SER A 182 -22.17 -10.82 -0.54
C SER A 182 -22.80 -11.32 0.75
N GLY A 183 -22.60 -10.64 1.90
CA GLY A 183 -23.12 -11.06 3.20
C GLY A 183 -22.37 -12.23 3.85
N ARG A 184 -21.24 -12.64 3.32
CA ARG A 184 -20.43 -13.73 3.90
C ARG A 184 -19.69 -13.28 5.16
N LEU A 185 -19.21 -12.03 5.19
CA LEU A 185 -18.54 -11.42 6.31
C LEU A 185 -19.24 -10.10 6.68
N ASP A 186 -19.10 -9.68 7.92
CA ASP A 186 -19.56 -8.36 8.40
C ASP A 186 -18.39 -7.44 8.64
N TRP A 187 -17.22 -7.99 9.00
CA TRP A 187 -15.95 -7.30 9.14
C TRP A 187 -14.81 -8.00 8.39
N VAL A 188 -13.86 -7.23 7.95
CA VAL A 188 -12.59 -7.73 7.42
C VAL A 188 -11.44 -6.83 7.88
N LEU A 189 -10.46 -7.43 8.55
CA LEU A 189 -9.14 -6.82 8.72
C LEU A 189 -8.41 -6.97 7.38
N THR A 190 -8.09 -5.85 6.74
CA THR A 190 -7.52 -5.81 5.38
C THR A 190 -6.48 -4.71 5.24
N GLY A 191 -5.92 -4.58 4.06
CA GLY A 191 -4.87 -3.60 3.77
C GLY A 191 -3.66 -4.27 3.15
N GLY A 192 -2.47 -3.83 3.51
CA GLY A 192 -1.24 -4.41 2.98
C GLY A 192 -0.03 -4.21 3.87
N ALA A 193 0.88 -5.16 3.83
CA ALA A 193 2.14 -5.11 4.55
C ALA A 193 3.25 -5.79 3.75
N ASP A 194 4.41 -5.14 3.65
CA ASP A 194 5.63 -5.66 3.03
C ASP A 194 6.88 -5.14 3.74
N ALA A 195 7.92 -5.97 3.81
CA ALA A 195 9.24 -5.62 4.33
C ALA A 195 10.34 -6.16 3.41
N PRO A 196 10.45 -5.64 2.16
CA PRO A 196 11.30 -6.22 1.12
C PRO A 196 12.76 -5.77 1.19
N ILE A 197 13.17 -5.00 2.21
CA ILE A 197 14.53 -4.46 2.30
C ILE A 197 15.50 -5.53 2.79
N SER A 198 15.92 -6.41 1.86
CA SER A 198 16.97 -7.41 2.04
C SER A 198 17.99 -7.30 0.91
N LEU A 199 19.19 -7.83 1.13
CA LEU A 199 20.27 -7.77 0.14
C LEU A 199 19.87 -8.45 -1.18
N GLY A 200 19.26 -9.65 -1.12
CA GLY A 200 18.84 -10.39 -2.29
C GLY A 200 17.75 -9.68 -3.09
N THR A 201 16.74 -9.13 -2.39
CA THR A 201 15.66 -8.38 -3.04
C THR A 201 16.18 -7.12 -3.72
N VAL A 202 17.00 -6.31 -3.02
CA VAL A 202 17.58 -5.08 -3.59
C VAL A 202 18.48 -5.40 -4.78
N LYS A 203 19.35 -6.41 -4.67
CA LYS A 203 20.19 -6.88 -5.80
C LYS A 203 19.33 -7.36 -6.98
N GLY A 204 18.23 -8.07 -6.73
CA GLY A 204 17.31 -8.49 -7.78
C GLY A 204 16.72 -7.30 -8.56
N PHE A 205 16.34 -6.24 -7.88
CA PHE A 205 15.84 -5.01 -8.52
C PHE A 205 16.94 -4.21 -9.21
N ILE A 206 18.18 -4.19 -8.67
CA ILE A 206 19.36 -3.60 -9.36
C ILE A 206 19.58 -4.29 -10.69
N LEU A 207 19.55 -5.64 -10.73
CA LEU A 207 19.71 -6.41 -11.97
C LEU A 207 18.62 -6.12 -13.01
N MET A 208 17.45 -5.67 -12.58
CA MET A 208 16.37 -5.24 -13.48
C MET A 208 16.57 -3.80 -14.00
N GLY A 209 17.50 -3.02 -13.44
CA GLY A 209 17.77 -1.62 -13.84
C GLY A 209 16.59 -0.68 -13.55
N ILE A 210 15.90 -0.87 -12.44
CA ILE A 210 14.65 -0.14 -12.12
C ILE A 210 14.72 0.67 -10.82
N LEU A 211 15.84 0.56 -10.08
CA LEU A 211 16.09 1.37 -8.88
C LEU A 211 16.87 2.63 -9.23
N THR A 212 16.70 3.68 -8.43
CA THR A 212 17.52 4.89 -8.56
C THR A 212 18.91 4.66 -7.98
N GLU A 213 19.95 5.09 -8.71
CA GLU A 213 21.36 4.97 -8.30
C GLU A 213 22.00 6.35 -8.02
N LYS A 214 21.38 7.44 -8.47
CA LYS A 214 21.97 8.78 -8.46
C LYS A 214 21.92 9.47 -7.09
N TRP A 215 21.06 9.04 -6.18
CA TRP A 215 20.70 9.83 -5.00
C TRP A 215 21.24 9.28 -3.67
N ASN A 216 22.24 8.40 -3.71
CA ASN A 216 22.83 7.80 -2.49
C ASN A 216 23.37 8.83 -1.48
N GLN A 217 23.77 10.05 -1.93
CA GLN A 217 24.28 11.13 -1.09
C GLN A 217 23.18 12.11 -0.62
N ALA A 218 21.98 12.01 -1.20
CA ALA A 218 20.82 12.83 -0.84
C ALA A 218 19.57 11.92 -0.88
N PRO A 219 19.43 10.97 0.07
CA PRO A 219 18.41 9.92 0.04
C PRO A 219 16.99 10.46 -0.13
N GLU A 220 16.67 11.56 0.55
CA GLU A 220 15.36 12.23 0.52
C GLU A 220 14.95 12.71 -0.87
N LYS A 221 15.91 12.83 -1.80
CA LYS A 221 15.68 13.23 -3.20
C LYS A 221 15.54 12.05 -4.15
N GLY A 222 15.72 10.81 -3.69
CA GLY A 222 15.78 9.62 -4.53
C GLY A 222 14.45 9.27 -5.20
N SER A 223 13.35 9.38 -4.48
CA SER A 223 12.02 9.16 -5.06
C SER A 223 11.43 10.46 -5.58
N ARG A 224 11.31 10.58 -6.92
CA ARG A 224 10.93 11.83 -7.61
C ARG A 224 9.96 11.61 -8.76
N PRO A 225 8.74 11.10 -8.46
CA PRO A 225 7.75 10.79 -9.49
C PRO A 225 7.45 12.00 -10.38
N PHE A 226 7.27 11.75 -11.68
CA PHE A 226 6.93 12.72 -12.72
C PHE A 226 8.02 13.79 -12.99
N SER A 227 9.14 13.74 -12.29
CA SER A 227 10.30 14.60 -12.57
C SER A 227 11.06 14.09 -13.80
N LYS A 228 11.61 15.01 -14.62
CA LYS A 228 12.35 14.69 -15.84
C LYS A 228 13.64 13.90 -15.55
N ASP A 229 14.25 14.15 -14.42
CA ASP A 229 15.52 13.54 -13.99
C ASP A 229 15.35 12.31 -13.08
N ARG A 230 14.12 11.76 -12.99
CA ARG A 230 13.86 10.46 -12.36
C ARG A 230 14.60 9.34 -13.08
N ASP A 231 15.14 8.40 -12.35
CA ASP A 231 15.94 7.29 -12.89
C ASP A 231 15.57 5.90 -12.34
N GLY A 232 14.56 5.82 -11.49
CA GLY A 232 14.11 4.56 -10.91
C GLY A 232 13.37 4.79 -9.60
N PHE A 233 12.78 3.73 -9.05
CA PHE A 233 12.10 3.83 -7.77
C PHE A 233 13.07 3.60 -6.59
N VAL A 234 12.65 4.02 -5.40
CA VAL A 234 13.26 3.69 -4.11
C VAL A 234 12.46 2.55 -3.48
N VAL A 235 13.09 1.48 -3.04
CA VAL A 235 12.41 0.40 -2.29
C VAL A 235 11.88 0.96 -0.97
N GLY A 236 10.66 0.60 -0.58
CA GLY A 236 10.05 0.97 0.70
C GLY A 236 9.51 -0.25 1.45
N GLU A 237 9.17 -0.07 2.72
CA GLU A 237 8.54 -1.08 3.55
C GLU A 237 7.46 -0.45 4.44
N GLY A 238 6.62 -1.29 5.07
CA GLY A 238 5.62 -0.84 6.05
C GLY A 238 4.35 -1.68 6.03
N ALA A 239 3.38 -1.23 6.83
CA ALA A 239 2.05 -1.81 6.92
C ALA A 239 0.99 -0.72 7.04
N TRP A 240 -0.07 -0.82 6.26
CA TRP A 240 -1.26 0.04 6.30
C TRP A 240 -2.47 -0.88 6.35
N MET A 241 -3.09 -0.92 7.54
CA MET A 241 -4.16 -1.86 7.84
C MET A 241 -5.47 -1.13 8.12
N PHE A 242 -6.57 -1.76 7.75
CA PHE A 242 -7.91 -1.21 7.87
C PHE A 242 -8.88 -2.24 8.43
N VAL A 243 -9.91 -1.76 9.13
CA VAL A 243 -11.12 -2.52 9.39
C VAL A 243 -12.17 -2.08 8.36
N LEU A 244 -12.50 -2.99 7.44
CA LEU A 244 -13.67 -2.84 6.59
C LEU A 244 -14.88 -3.45 7.29
N GLU A 245 -16.02 -2.78 7.17
CA GLU A 245 -17.26 -3.16 7.86
C GLU A 245 -18.48 -2.89 6.98
N GLU A 246 -19.52 -3.68 7.17
CA GLU A 246 -20.81 -3.42 6.55
C GLU A 246 -21.44 -2.13 7.11
N TYR A 247 -21.95 -1.28 6.24
CA TYR A 247 -22.39 0.07 6.58
C TYR A 247 -23.47 0.15 7.67
N GLU A 248 -24.57 -0.65 7.54
CA GLU A 248 -25.64 -0.62 8.55
C GLU A 248 -25.19 -1.25 9.87
N HIS A 249 -24.28 -2.23 9.81
CA HIS A 249 -23.63 -2.81 10.97
C HIS A 249 -22.77 -1.74 11.70
N ALA A 250 -21.95 -0.99 10.97
CA ALA A 250 -21.14 0.09 11.53
C ALA A 250 -22.01 1.16 12.20
N LYS A 251 -23.08 1.57 11.54
CA LYS A 251 -24.06 2.54 12.10
C LYS A 251 -24.72 2.03 13.37
N ALA A 252 -25.17 0.77 13.37
CA ALA A 252 -25.88 0.17 14.50
C ALA A 252 -25.04 0.15 15.78
N ARG A 253 -23.71 0.00 15.67
CA ARG A 253 -22.80 0.05 16.81
C ARG A 253 -22.20 1.43 17.08
N GLY A 254 -22.61 2.46 16.33
CA GLY A 254 -22.10 3.85 16.48
C GLY A 254 -20.65 4.04 16.08
N ALA A 255 -20.14 3.26 15.12
CA ALA A 255 -18.76 3.37 14.64
C ALA A 255 -18.52 4.70 13.91
N THR A 256 -17.33 5.27 14.09
CA THR A 256 -16.85 6.35 13.23
C THR A 256 -16.54 5.79 11.85
N ILE A 257 -17.14 6.34 10.80
CA ILE A 257 -16.87 5.95 9.42
C ILE A 257 -15.82 6.90 8.84
N LEU A 258 -14.68 6.35 8.41
CA LEU A 258 -13.58 7.13 7.85
C LEU A 258 -13.77 7.42 6.35
N ALA A 259 -14.26 6.43 5.60
CA ALA A 259 -14.61 6.53 4.19
C ALA A 259 -15.44 5.32 3.76
N GLU A 260 -16.11 5.40 2.60
CA GLU A 260 -16.74 4.26 1.92
C GLU A 260 -15.85 3.78 0.79
N VAL A 261 -15.67 2.45 0.67
CA VAL A 261 -15.08 1.82 -0.51
C VAL A 261 -16.22 1.49 -1.46
N CYS A 262 -16.39 2.29 -2.52
CA CYS A 262 -17.59 2.23 -3.35
C CYS A 262 -17.36 1.70 -4.77
N GLY A 263 -16.11 1.60 -5.23
CA GLY A 263 -15.81 1.08 -6.56
C GLY A 263 -14.44 0.44 -6.67
N TYR A 264 -14.33 -0.56 -7.54
CA TYR A 264 -13.09 -1.25 -7.86
C TYR A 264 -13.06 -1.67 -9.32
N GLY A 265 -11.91 -1.51 -9.96
CA GLY A 265 -11.63 -2.02 -11.29
C GLY A 265 -10.26 -2.71 -11.34
N SER A 266 -10.17 -3.81 -12.07
CA SER A 266 -8.91 -4.50 -12.32
C SER A 266 -8.84 -4.98 -13.75
N THR A 267 -7.65 -4.87 -14.34
CA THR A 267 -7.36 -5.29 -15.72
C THR A 267 -5.98 -5.91 -15.83
N CYS A 268 -5.69 -6.52 -16.96
CA CYS A 268 -4.37 -7.04 -17.29
C CYS A 268 -4.07 -6.74 -18.76
N GLU A 269 -2.89 -6.18 -19.03
CA GLU A 269 -2.46 -5.89 -20.42
C GLU A 269 -2.06 -7.15 -21.21
N ALA A 270 -1.80 -8.29 -20.53
CA ALA A 270 -1.33 -9.53 -21.12
C ALA A 270 -0.17 -9.31 -22.11
N TYR A 271 0.77 -8.44 -21.77
CA TYR A 271 1.80 -7.94 -22.67
C TYR A 271 3.21 -8.47 -22.34
N HIS A 272 3.70 -8.17 -21.14
CA HIS A 272 5.06 -8.52 -20.74
C HIS A 272 5.16 -8.68 -19.23
N ARG A 273 6.13 -9.51 -18.75
CA ARG A 273 6.31 -9.78 -17.30
C ARG A 273 6.73 -8.56 -16.47
N VAL A 274 7.30 -7.52 -17.11
CA VAL A 274 7.79 -6.29 -16.43
C VAL A 274 7.35 -5.03 -17.15
N LYS A 275 7.47 -4.97 -18.48
CA LYS A 275 7.17 -3.77 -19.27
C LYS A 275 5.67 -3.55 -19.37
N LEU A 276 5.26 -2.29 -19.33
CA LEU A 276 3.89 -1.83 -19.58
C LEU A 276 3.71 -1.45 -21.06
N LYS A 277 2.50 -1.55 -21.58
CA LYS A 277 2.17 -0.99 -22.89
C LYS A 277 2.11 0.53 -22.84
N GLU A 278 2.75 1.19 -23.79
CA GLU A 278 2.81 2.64 -23.83
C GLU A 278 1.45 3.32 -24.05
N CYS A 279 0.45 2.61 -24.59
CA CYS A 279 -0.86 3.18 -24.87
C CYS A 279 -1.63 3.59 -23.59
N GLY A 280 -1.43 2.91 -22.47
CA GLY A 280 -2.12 3.20 -21.19
C GLY A 280 -3.60 2.81 -21.15
N GLU A 281 -4.09 2.03 -22.13
CA GLU A 281 -5.52 1.66 -22.25
C GLU A 281 -6.02 0.82 -21.08
N GLU A 282 -5.27 -0.21 -20.67
CA GLU A 282 -5.73 -1.10 -19.61
C GLU A 282 -5.70 -0.46 -18.21
N PRO A 283 -4.68 0.33 -17.82
CA PRO A 283 -4.78 1.15 -16.61
C PRO A 283 -5.96 2.12 -16.64
N ALA A 284 -6.21 2.78 -17.78
CA ALA A 284 -7.37 3.66 -17.95
C ALA A 284 -8.68 2.89 -17.77
N ARG A 285 -8.78 1.69 -18.37
CA ARG A 285 -9.96 0.82 -18.22
C ARG A 285 -10.19 0.37 -16.78
N ALA A 286 -9.13 0.10 -16.01
CA ALA A 286 -9.26 -0.23 -14.59
C ALA A 286 -9.88 0.94 -13.81
N ILE A 287 -9.42 2.18 -14.05
CA ILE A 287 -10.01 3.39 -13.47
C ILE A 287 -11.47 3.54 -13.87
N GLY A 288 -11.79 3.40 -15.16
CA GLY A 288 -13.15 3.49 -15.67
C GLY A 288 -14.10 2.47 -15.03
N LEU A 289 -13.67 1.22 -14.88
CA LEU A 289 -14.44 0.16 -14.21
C LEU A 289 -14.69 0.49 -12.73
N ALA A 290 -13.69 1.06 -12.02
CA ALA A 290 -13.86 1.49 -10.63
C ALA A 290 -14.89 2.62 -10.49
N MET A 291 -14.83 3.63 -11.37
CA MET A 291 -15.81 4.72 -11.42
C MET A 291 -17.22 4.21 -11.77
N GLN A 292 -17.32 3.32 -12.76
CA GLN A 292 -18.59 2.69 -13.14
C GLN A 292 -19.24 1.93 -11.98
N GLN A 293 -18.46 1.14 -11.22
CA GLN A 293 -18.98 0.43 -10.05
C GLN A 293 -19.42 1.39 -8.93
N ALA A 294 -18.68 2.49 -8.74
CA ALA A 294 -19.02 3.54 -7.80
C ALA A 294 -20.25 4.37 -8.22
N GLY A 295 -20.67 4.30 -9.48
CA GLY A 295 -21.77 5.09 -10.05
C GLY A 295 -21.41 6.57 -10.21
N ILE A 296 -20.14 6.88 -10.53
CA ILE A 296 -19.64 8.24 -10.73
C ILE A 296 -19.05 8.42 -12.13
N GLY A 297 -19.04 9.67 -12.61
CA GLY A 297 -18.34 10.09 -13.84
C GLY A 297 -17.00 10.77 -13.55
N PRO A 298 -16.23 11.09 -14.60
CA PRO A 298 -14.98 11.84 -14.47
C PRO A 298 -15.12 13.18 -13.74
N GLU A 299 -16.25 13.85 -13.88
CA GLU A 299 -16.59 15.13 -13.26
C GLU A 299 -16.70 15.05 -11.73
N ASP A 300 -17.03 13.87 -11.20
CA ASP A 300 -17.18 13.63 -9.76
C ASP A 300 -15.85 13.34 -9.05
N VAL A 301 -14.75 13.10 -9.80
CA VAL A 301 -13.44 12.78 -9.23
C VAL A 301 -12.75 14.06 -8.75
N ASP A 302 -12.59 14.23 -7.46
CA ASP A 302 -11.96 15.41 -6.85
C ASP A 302 -10.45 15.28 -6.69
N TYR A 303 -9.95 14.06 -6.58
CA TYR A 303 -8.55 13.77 -6.30
C TYR A 303 -8.14 12.38 -6.81
N VAL A 304 -6.88 12.25 -7.23
CA VAL A 304 -6.29 10.95 -7.56
C VAL A 304 -5.02 10.71 -6.74
N ASN A 305 -4.98 9.59 -6.01
CA ASN A 305 -3.75 9.06 -5.45
C ASN A 305 -3.08 8.17 -6.50
N LEU A 306 -1.89 8.56 -6.91
CA LEU A 306 -1.17 7.98 -8.03
C LEU A 306 -0.35 6.75 -7.63
N HIS A 307 -0.15 5.86 -8.59
CA HIS A 307 0.88 4.85 -8.47
C HIS A 307 2.28 5.47 -8.41
N GLY A 308 2.63 6.39 -9.32
CA GLY A 308 3.74 7.31 -9.26
C GLY A 308 5.04 6.73 -8.71
N THR A 309 5.71 5.85 -9.48
CA THR A 309 6.87 5.07 -9.00
C THR A 309 8.21 5.78 -9.14
N SER A 310 8.30 6.94 -9.79
CA SER A 310 9.58 7.57 -10.14
C SER A 310 10.37 6.80 -11.22
N THR A 311 9.70 5.93 -11.99
CA THR A 311 10.32 5.28 -13.15
C THR A 311 9.95 6.00 -14.44
N GLN A 312 10.86 5.98 -15.41
CA GLN A 312 10.66 6.65 -16.70
C GLN A 312 9.39 6.17 -17.42
N LEU A 313 9.14 4.86 -17.40
CA LEU A 313 8.04 4.25 -18.14
C LEU A 313 6.69 4.44 -17.44
N ASN A 314 6.60 4.07 -16.14
CA ASN A 314 5.34 4.09 -15.40
C ASN A 314 4.71 5.48 -15.39
N ASP A 315 5.49 6.50 -15.04
CA ASP A 315 4.93 7.85 -14.79
C ASP A 315 4.33 8.47 -16.05
N ARG A 316 4.94 8.22 -17.22
CA ARG A 316 4.37 8.64 -18.52
C ARG A 316 3.12 7.87 -18.88
N ILE A 317 3.12 6.55 -18.66
CA ILE A 317 1.97 5.70 -18.98
C ILE A 317 0.79 6.02 -18.05
N GLU A 318 1.05 6.24 -16.77
CA GLU A 318 0.01 6.62 -15.81
C GLU A 318 -0.60 7.98 -16.16
N THR A 319 0.22 8.97 -16.55
CA THR A 319 -0.25 10.26 -17.06
C THR A 319 -1.21 10.07 -18.24
N ARG A 320 -0.82 9.23 -19.22
CA ARG A 320 -1.64 8.92 -20.40
C ARG A 320 -2.94 8.19 -20.02
N ALA A 321 -2.85 7.23 -19.13
CA ALA A 321 -4.00 6.47 -18.65
C ALA A 321 -5.05 7.36 -17.96
N LEU A 322 -4.59 8.32 -17.16
CA LEU A 322 -5.49 9.28 -16.50
C LEU A 322 -6.19 10.20 -17.51
N LYS A 323 -5.48 10.66 -18.54
CA LYS A 323 -6.09 11.43 -19.63
C LYS A 323 -7.12 10.62 -20.40
N LEU A 324 -6.88 9.33 -20.64
CA LEU A 324 -7.85 8.44 -21.28
C LEU A 324 -9.07 8.16 -20.38
N ALA A 325 -8.86 7.97 -19.07
CA ALA A 325 -9.93 7.62 -18.14
C ALA A 325 -10.83 8.80 -17.78
N LEU A 326 -10.26 10.00 -17.61
CA LEU A 326 -10.97 11.19 -17.16
C LEU A 326 -11.32 12.15 -18.31
N GLY A 327 -10.73 11.95 -19.48
CA GLY A 327 -10.71 12.94 -20.55
C GLY A 327 -9.59 13.97 -20.36
N GLU A 328 -9.00 14.43 -21.47
CA GLU A 328 -7.81 15.29 -21.50
C GLU A 328 -7.98 16.58 -20.67
N GLU A 329 -9.12 17.25 -20.82
CA GLU A 329 -9.39 18.51 -20.13
C GLU A 329 -9.62 18.29 -18.62
N ARG A 330 -10.42 17.28 -18.25
CA ARG A 330 -10.70 16.99 -16.85
C ARG A 330 -9.47 16.50 -16.10
N ALA A 331 -8.63 15.67 -16.72
CA ALA A 331 -7.39 15.19 -16.14
C ALA A 331 -6.44 16.32 -15.73
N ARG A 332 -6.42 17.43 -16.49
CA ARG A 332 -5.61 18.61 -16.16
C ARG A 332 -6.15 19.43 -14.99
N GLN A 333 -7.42 19.28 -14.64
CA GLN A 333 -8.10 20.03 -13.58
C GLN A 333 -8.12 19.28 -12.24
N VAL A 334 -7.99 17.95 -12.27
CA VAL A 334 -8.00 17.12 -11.05
C VAL A 334 -6.62 17.12 -10.43
N PRO A 335 -6.44 17.59 -9.19
CA PRO A 335 -5.18 17.48 -8.50
C PRO A 335 -4.86 16.02 -8.15
N MET A 336 -3.59 15.66 -8.24
CA MET A 336 -3.11 14.30 -8.04
C MET A 336 -1.83 14.32 -7.21
N SER A 337 -1.55 13.28 -6.43
CA SER A 337 -0.25 13.18 -5.77
C SER A 337 0.28 11.75 -5.64
N ALA A 338 1.60 11.63 -5.56
CA ALA A 338 2.31 10.37 -5.45
C ALA A 338 2.99 10.25 -4.08
N LEU A 339 2.36 9.49 -3.18
CA LEU A 339 2.89 9.24 -1.84
C LEU A 339 4.27 8.58 -1.85
N LYS A 340 4.59 7.79 -2.90
CA LYS A 340 5.90 7.13 -3.02
C LYS A 340 7.08 8.11 -3.07
N SER A 341 6.85 9.37 -3.39
CA SER A 341 7.87 10.43 -3.27
C SER A 341 8.37 10.59 -1.83
N GLN A 342 7.54 10.21 -0.84
CA GLN A 342 7.82 10.36 0.59
C GLN A 342 8.29 9.06 1.24
N ILE A 343 7.72 7.90 0.87
CA ILE A 343 7.94 6.63 1.57
C ILE A 343 8.68 5.57 0.74
N GLY A 344 9.04 5.88 -0.52
CA GLY A 344 9.50 4.87 -1.46
C GLY A 344 8.35 3.95 -1.92
N HIS A 345 8.69 2.82 -2.51
CA HIS A 345 7.73 1.85 -3.05
C HIS A 345 7.61 0.61 -2.15
N PRO A 346 6.59 0.51 -1.28
CA PRO A 346 6.40 -0.62 -0.37
C PRO A 346 5.72 -1.82 -1.05
N GLN A 347 6.09 -2.14 -2.28
CA GLN A 347 5.68 -3.30 -3.06
C GLN A 347 4.15 -3.53 -3.03
N GLY A 348 3.68 -4.70 -2.59
CA GLY A 348 2.26 -5.03 -2.54
C GLY A 348 1.45 -4.22 -1.52
N ALA A 349 2.09 -3.55 -0.58
CA ALA A 349 1.43 -2.67 0.39
C ALA A 349 1.15 -1.25 -0.16
N CYS A 350 1.67 -0.91 -1.35
CA CYS A 350 1.61 0.47 -1.84
C CYS A 350 0.18 0.99 -2.11
N GLY A 351 -0.75 0.14 -2.51
CA GLY A 351 -2.15 0.51 -2.67
C GLY A 351 -2.79 0.91 -1.33
N ALA A 352 -2.54 0.13 -0.27
CA ALA A 352 -3.01 0.44 1.08
C ALA A 352 -2.41 1.75 1.61
N ALA A 353 -1.12 2.00 1.35
CA ALA A 353 -0.47 3.27 1.69
C ALA A 353 -1.16 4.48 1.03
N GLY A 354 -1.45 4.36 -0.27
CA GLY A 354 -2.18 5.39 -1.03
C GLY A 354 -3.60 5.63 -0.51
N ILE A 355 -4.30 4.56 -0.14
CA ILE A 355 -5.64 4.63 0.46
C ILE A 355 -5.59 5.33 1.82
N ALA A 356 -4.63 5.00 2.69
CA ALA A 356 -4.45 5.66 3.98
C ALA A 356 -4.21 7.17 3.81
N ALA A 357 -3.28 7.56 2.93
CA ALA A 357 -3.01 8.97 2.63
C ALA A 357 -4.26 9.69 2.07
N THR A 358 -5.07 9.00 1.25
CA THR A 358 -6.31 9.55 0.70
C THR A 358 -7.37 9.78 1.77
N ILE A 359 -7.55 8.83 2.71
CA ILE A 359 -8.46 8.99 3.85
C ILE A 359 -8.03 10.20 4.69
N LEU A 360 -6.75 10.33 4.99
CA LEU A 360 -6.22 11.47 5.73
C LEU A 360 -6.42 12.80 4.98
N ALA A 361 -6.22 12.79 3.65
CA ALA A 361 -6.50 13.96 2.83
C ALA A 361 -7.98 14.38 2.87
N MET A 362 -8.92 13.42 2.90
CA MET A 362 -10.35 13.66 3.09
C MET A 362 -10.64 14.27 4.46
N GLN A 363 -10.09 13.68 5.53
CA GLN A 363 -10.34 14.13 6.91
C GLN A 363 -9.78 15.53 7.19
N HIS A 364 -8.55 15.80 6.72
CA HIS A 364 -7.87 17.08 6.94
C HIS A 364 -8.18 18.14 5.87
N GLN A 365 -8.93 17.76 4.82
CA GLN A 365 -9.20 18.61 3.65
C GLN A 365 -7.92 19.22 3.06
N GLN A 366 -6.86 18.42 3.03
CA GLN A 366 -5.54 18.81 2.57
C GLN A 366 -4.89 17.69 1.75
N LEU A 367 -4.49 18.00 0.53
CA LEU A 367 -3.78 17.07 -0.35
C LEU A 367 -2.32 16.97 0.06
N PRO A 368 -1.76 15.73 0.17
CA PRO A 368 -0.34 15.57 0.38
C PRO A 368 0.46 16.01 -0.85
N PRO A 369 1.67 16.57 -0.69
CA PRO A 369 2.50 16.94 -1.83
C PRO A 369 3.18 15.73 -2.47
N THR A 370 3.47 15.85 -3.77
CA THR A 370 4.47 15.03 -4.45
C THR A 370 5.84 15.71 -4.30
N LEU A 371 6.75 15.05 -3.58
CA LEU A 371 8.10 15.61 -3.34
C LEU A 371 8.99 15.49 -4.58
N ASN A 372 10.03 16.33 -4.61
CA ASN A 372 11.11 16.28 -5.59
C ASN A 372 10.68 16.50 -7.05
N LEU A 373 9.56 17.17 -7.26
CA LEU A 373 9.08 17.58 -8.58
C LEU A 373 9.61 18.98 -8.95
N ASP A 374 10.94 19.16 -8.89
CA ASP A 374 11.60 20.42 -9.17
C ASP A 374 11.73 20.70 -10.68
N ASN A 375 11.77 19.63 -11.48
CA ASN A 375 11.93 19.68 -12.93
C ASN A 375 10.89 18.77 -13.58
N ALA A 376 9.72 19.31 -13.89
CA ALA A 376 8.61 18.53 -14.46
C ALA A 376 8.98 17.92 -15.82
N ASP A 377 8.63 16.65 -16.02
CA ASP A 377 8.74 16.00 -17.33
C ASP A 377 7.64 16.53 -18.26
N PRO A 378 7.95 17.06 -19.46
CA PRO A 378 6.94 17.54 -20.39
C PRO A 378 5.91 16.48 -20.83
N GLU A 379 6.24 15.18 -20.75
CA GLU A 379 5.31 14.10 -21.02
C GLU A 379 4.39 13.78 -19.82
N CYS A 380 4.66 14.39 -18.65
CA CYS A 380 3.89 14.29 -17.43
C CYS A 380 3.31 15.66 -17.08
N ASP A 381 2.28 16.09 -17.79
CA ASP A 381 1.76 17.47 -17.84
C ASP A 381 0.42 17.65 -17.08
N LEU A 382 0.23 16.91 -15.98
CA LEU A 382 -0.93 17.03 -15.10
C LEU A 382 -0.59 17.79 -13.80
N ASP A 383 -1.58 18.01 -12.94
CA ASP A 383 -1.39 18.69 -11.65
C ASP A 383 -1.02 17.67 -10.55
N TYR A 384 0.26 17.48 -10.32
CA TYR A 384 0.79 16.50 -9.34
C TYR A 384 0.98 17.07 -7.92
N VAL A 385 0.38 18.19 -7.59
CA VAL A 385 0.48 18.85 -6.26
C VAL A 385 1.95 18.97 -5.80
N PRO A 386 2.79 19.78 -6.46
CA PRO A 386 4.21 19.86 -6.10
C PRO A 386 4.46 20.63 -4.80
N ALA A 387 5.61 20.40 -4.19
CA ALA A 387 6.25 21.12 -3.09
C ALA A 387 5.46 21.20 -1.78
N ALA A 388 4.38 21.95 -1.71
CA ALA A 388 3.53 22.08 -0.52
C ALA A 388 2.16 21.51 -0.77
N GLY A 389 1.57 20.85 0.24
CA GLY A 389 0.21 20.36 0.15
C GLY A 389 -0.80 21.47 -0.14
N ARG A 390 -1.98 21.11 -0.64
CA ARG A 390 -3.03 22.05 -1.05
C ARG A 390 -4.33 21.74 -0.32
N LYS A 391 -5.01 22.77 0.18
CA LYS A 391 -6.37 22.62 0.75
C LYS A 391 -7.35 22.25 -0.36
N LYS A 392 -8.14 21.20 -0.13
CA LYS A 392 -9.15 20.70 -1.06
C LYS A 392 -10.17 19.85 -0.31
N THR A 393 -11.45 20.15 -0.49
CA THR A 393 -12.54 19.23 -0.10
C THR A 393 -12.62 18.09 -1.11
N ILE A 394 -12.68 16.85 -0.64
CA ILE A 394 -12.70 15.65 -1.46
C ILE A 394 -14.01 14.90 -1.15
N GLY A 395 -14.89 14.79 -2.13
CA GLY A 395 -16.07 13.93 -2.08
C GLY A 395 -15.74 12.52 -2.59
N HIS A 396 -15.09 12.43 -3.75
CA HIS A 396 -14.64 11.15 -4.32
C HIS A 396 -13.17 11.22 -4.71
N ALA A 397 -12.45 10.13 -4.41
CA ALA A 397 -11.06 9.97 -4.83
C ALA A 397 -10.84 8.62 -5.51
N VAL A 398 -9.95 8.61 -6.50
CA VAL A 398 -9.44 7.40 -7.15
C VAL A 398 -8.07 7.07 -6.58
N CYS A 399 -7.86 5.84 -6.12
CA CYS A 399 -6.55 5.31 -5.75
C CYS A 399 -6.11 4.34 -6.84
N ASN A 400 -5.12 4.73 -7.64
CA ASN A 400 -4.62 3.97 -8.79
C ASN A 400 -3.39 3.14 -8.43
N CYS A 401 -3.31 1.93 -8.97
CA CYS A 401 -2.18 1.03 -8.75
C CYS A 401 -1.85 0.24 -10.02
N ILE A 402 -0.57 0.22 -10.40
CA ILE A 402 -0.04 -0.48 -11.58
C ILE A 402 1.07 -1.43 -11.14
N ALA A 403 1.09 -2.66 -11.63
CA ALA A 403 2.04 -3.68 -11.18
C ALA A 403 2.79 -4.33 -12.34
N PHE A 404 3.97 -4.84 -12.06
CA PHE A 404 4.64 -5.80 -12.93
C PHE A 404 3.73 -7.00 -13.24
N GLY A 405 3.92 -7.61 -14.41
CA GLY A 405 3.01 -8.62 -14.92
C GLY A 405 1.78 -8.02 -15.60
N SER A 406 1.88 -6.72 -15.94
CA SER A 406 0.83 -6.02 -16.69
C SER A 406 -0.53 -5.94 -15.95
N LYS A 407 -0.52 -5.90 -14.62
CA LYS A 407 -1.73 -5.83 -13.78
C LYS A 407 -2.01 -4.39 -13.38
N ASN A 408 -3.29 -4.01 -13.42
CA ASN A 408 -3.74 -2.69 -13.05
C ASN A 408 -4.94 -2.81 -12.13
N SER A 409 -5.02 -1.99 -11.10
CA SER A 409 -6.20 -1.89 -10.24
C SER A 409 -6.44 -0.46 -9.78
N ALA A 410 -7.70 -0.12 -9.59
CA ALA A 410 -8.12 1.16 -9.04
C ALA A 410 -9.25 0.96 -8.02
N LEU A 411 -9.24 1.75 -6.96
CA LEU A 411 -10.32 1.85 -5.98
C LEU A 411 -10.91 3.27 -5.98
N VAL A 412 -12.22 3.37 -5.79
CA VAL A 412 -12.90 4.64 -5.52
C VAL A 412 -13.29 4.69 -4.06
N LEU A 413 -12.85 5.75 -3.40
CA LEU A 413 -13.27 6.11 -2.05
C LEU A 413 -14.27 7.26 -2.10
N ARG A 414 -15.29 7.19 -1.25
CA ARG A 414 -16.27 8.27 -1.02
C ARG A 414 -16.15 8.78 0.39
N ASN A 415 -16.08 10.09 0.53
CA ASN A 415 -16.23 10.77 1.82
C ASN A 415 -17.71 10.77 2.25
N LEU A 416 -17.97 10.39 3.49
CA LEU A 416 -19.32 10.40 4.08
C LEU A 416 -19.46 11.41 5.23
N MET A 417 -18.39 12.20 5.45
CA MET A 417 -18.37 13.26 6.48
C MET A 417 -18.98 14.55 5.95
#